data_326fff1c7932f6c6624da43353bd81cb
#
_entry.id   326fff1c7932f6c6624da43353bd81cb
#
_cell.length_a   1.000
_cell.length_b   1.000
_cell.length_c   1.000
_cell.angle_alpha   90.00
_cell.angle_beta   90.00
_cell.angle_gamma   90.00
#
_symmetry.space_group_name_H-M   'P 1'
#
loop_
_entity.id
_entity.type
_entity.pdbx_description
1 polymer ?
#
loop_
_entity_poly.entity_id
_entity_poly.type
_entity_poly.pdbx_seq_one_letter_code
_entity_poly.pdbx_strand_id
1 'polypeptide(L)'
;MSGQIFKFLSNVIPFNTLPEDKIRSVASKLKTKDCPADKLLFVQGETVLEDLYIIKKGKAERFFTATGGQEAFSEFLGEKDIYGGGSILFNETVSLLSLRTIESAQFYTLHKDVFLELCEEYAEFNQYIVDSCIQRRINKNSITHGEEGSSSENHEFQYLNQPIENFCSKNTVSCDADMSIQKSAVLMTQKKMWLCFG
;
A
#
# COMPACT_ATOMS: atom_id res chain seq x y z
N MET A 1 -12.05 -25.49 7.39
CA MET A 1 -11.76 -24.12 6.85
C MET A 1 -10.41 -23.58 7.30
N SER A 2 -10.05 -23.60 8.57
CA SER A 2 -8.76 -23.05 9.08
C SER A 2 -7.51 -23.63 8.40
N GLY A 3 -7.44 -24.94 8.13
CA GLY A 3 -6.27 -25.56 7.51
C GLY A 3 -6.01 -25.15 6.05
N GLN A 4 -7.04 -24.84 5.29
CA GLN A 4 -6.91 -24.38 3.90
C GLN A 4 -6.39 -22.94 3.86
N ILE A 5 -6.88 -22.06 4.75
CA ILE A 5 -6.44 -20.67 4.86
C ILE A 5 -5.00 -20.64 5.31
N PHE A 6 -4.64 -21.44 6.32
CA PHE A 6 -3.25 -21.58 6.78
C PHE A 6 -2.32 -21.98 5.63
N LYS A 7 -2.65 -23.06 4.89
CA LYS A 7 -1.84 -23.50 3.76
C LYS A 7 -1.72 -22.43 2.66
N PHE A 8 -2.78 -21.68 2.44
CA PHE A 8 -2.75 -20.56 1.49
C PHE A 8 -1.79 -19.47 1.96
N LEU A 9 -1.94 -18.96 3.21
CA LEU A 9 -1.09 -17.91 3.76
C LEU A 9 0.38 -18.30 3.85
N SER A 10 0.68 -19.56 4.15
CA SER A 10 2.07 -20.06 4.15
C SER A 10 2.78 -19.98 2.79
N ASN A 11 2.02 -19.64 1.71
CA ASN A 11 2.54 -19.41 0.37
C ASN A 11 2.32 -17.96 -0.13
N VAL A 12 1.93 -17.06 0.75
CA VAL A 12 1.76 -15.63 0.45
C VAL A 12 2.90 -14.84 1.09
N ILE A 13 3.64 -14.10 0.29
CA ILE A 13 4.66 -13.17 0.79
C ILE A 13 3.97 -11.87 1.22
N PRO A 14 4.27 -11.30 2.42
CA PRO A 14 5.29 -11.72 3.39
C PRO A 14 4.80 -12.67 4.51
N PHE A 15 3.56 -13.14 4.49
CA PHE A 15 3.02 -14.00 5.55
C PHE A 15 3.82 -15.29 5.76
N ASN A 16 4.48 -15.80 4.71
CA ASN A 16 5.33 -16.98 4.76
C ASN A 16 6.62 -16.79 5.58
N THR A 17 7.00 -15.56 5.94
CA THR A 17 8.14 -15.27 6.83
C THR A 17 7.78 -15.37 8.31
N LEU A 18 6.49 -15.42 8.62
CA LEU A 18 6.02 -15.49 10.01
C LEU A 18 6.16 -16.92 10.58
N PRO A 19 6.32 -17.05 11.91
CA PRO A 19 6.22 -18.33 12.61
C PRO A 19 4.89 -19.03 12.34
N GLU A 20 4.90 -20.35 12.31
CA GLU A 20 3.73 -21.17 11.94
C GLU A 20 2.51 -20.90 12.85
N ASP A 21 2.74 -20.77 14.15
CA ASP A 21 1.69 -20.44 15.14
C ASP A 21 1.07 -19.07 14.86
N LYS A 22 1.88 -18.08 14.45
CA LYS A 22 1.40 -16.76 14.08
C LYS A 22 0.58 -16.81 12.79
N ILE A 23 1.04 -17.55 11.77
CA ILE A 23 0.26 -17.75 10.53
C ILE A 23 -1.10 -18.39 10.85
N ARG A 24 -1.16 -19.38 11.76
CA ARG A 24 -2.40 -20.00 12.21
C ARG A 24 -3.33 -19.01 12.92
N SER A 25 -2.77 -18.17 13.77
CA SER A 25 -3.51 -17.09 14.45
C SER A 25 -4.10 -16.11 13.44
N VAL A 26 -3.30 -15.62 12.49
CA VAL A 26 -3.75 -14.72 11.42
C VAL A 26 -4.82 -15.39 10.55
N ALA A 27 -4.62 -16.65 10.16
CA ALA A 27 -5.57 -17.41 9.36
C ALA A 27 -6.95 -17.52 10.02
N SER A 28 -7.02 -17.53 11.35
CA SER A 28 -8.28 -17.57 12.09
C SER A 28 -9.03 -16.23 12.10
N LYS A 29 -8.32 -15.12 11.85
CA LYS A 29 -8.87 -13.75 11.83
C LYS A 29 -9.28 -13.30 10.43
N LEU A 30 -8.88 -14.02 9.38
CA LEU A 30 -9.23 -13.70 8.01
C LEU A 30 -10.72 -13.89 7.72
N LYS A 31 -11.28 -12.95 6.98
CA LYS A 31 -12.62 -13.05 6.41
C LYS A 31 -12.53 -13.26 4.90
N THR A 32 -13.57 -13.82 4.31
CA THR A 32 -13.66 -13.97 2.85
C THR A 32 -14.64 -12.95 2.30
N LYS A 33 -14.26 -12.28 1.19
CA LYS A 33 -15.08 -11.31 0.47
C LYS A 33 -15.13 -11.67 -1.00
N ASP A 34 -16.32 -11.89 -1.52
CA ASP A 34 -16.56 -12.13 -2.95
C ASP A 34 -16.89 -10.81 -3.64
N CYS A 35 -16.33 -10.61 -4.82
CA CYS A 35 -16.54 -9.41 -5.62
C CYS A 35 -16.85 -9.82 -7.07
N PRO A 36 -17.90 -9.28 -7.68
CA PRO A 36 -18.20 -9.52 -9.09
C PRO A 36 -17.12 -8.92 -9.99
N ALA A 37 -17.11 -9.30 -11.27
CA ALA A 37 -16.28 -8.66 -12.29
C ALA A 37 -16.63 -7.17 -12.45
N ASP A 38 -15.70 -6.40 -13.00
CA ASP A 38 -15.84 -4.99 -13.36
C ASP A 38 -16.32 -4.05 -12.23
N LYS A 39 -16.02 -4.43 -10.99
CA LYS A 39 -16.39 -3.63 -9.82
C LYS A 39 -15.23 -2.76 -9.35
N LEU A 40 -15.44 -1.44 -9.31
CA LEU A 40 -14.55 -0.52 -8.62
C LEU A 40 -14.73 -0.69 -7.10
N LEU A 41 -13.67 -1.15 -6.44
CA LEU A 41 -13.66 -1.46 -5.00
C LEU A 41 -13.15 -0.28 -4.17
N PHE A 42 -12.14 0.38 -4.67
CA PHE A 42 -11.47 1.50 -4.00
C PHE A 42 -11.18 2.62 -4.97
N VAL A 43 -11.37 3.85 -4.51
CA VAL A 43 -11.05 5.08 -5.24
C VAL A 43 -9.87 5.76 -4.56
N GLN A 44 -8.84 6.05 -5.35
CA GLN A 44 -7.65 6.76 -4.92
C GLN A 44 -8.00 8.09 -4.23
N GLY A 45 -7.43 8.31 -3.05
CA GLY A 45 -7.60 9.55 -2.29
C GLY A 45 -8.95 9.72 -1.60
N GLU A 46 -9.89 8.77 -1.77
CA GLU A 46 -11.25 8.88 -1.24
C GLU A 46 -11.61 7.73 -0.30
N THR A 47 -11.32 6.50 -0.71
CA THR A 47 -11.78 5.33 0.05
C THR A 47 -10.85 5.02 1.20
N VAL A 48 -11.41 4.88 2.40
CA VAL A 48 -10.70 4.44 3.61
C VAL A 48 -10.65 2.91 3.64
N LEU A 49 -9.46 2.35 3.87
CA LEU A 49 -9.24 0.92 4.00
C LEU A 49 -9.20 0.50 5.46
N GLU A 50 -10.17 -0.29 5.87
CA GLU A 50 -10.20 -0.91 7.20
C GLU A 50 -9.53 -2.30 7.21
N ASP A 51 -9.29 -2.87 6.04
CA ASP A 51 -8.71 -4.20 5.88
C ASP A 51 -7.57 -4.18 4.84
N LEU A 52 -6.60 -5.06 5.05
CA LEU A 52 -5.67 -5.53 4.03
C LEU A 52 -6.36 -6.58 3.16
N TYR A 53 -6.21 -6.51 1.85
CA TYR A 53 -6.81 -7.44 0.89
C TYR A 53 -5.77 -8.36 0.29
N ILE A 54 -6.04 -9.66 0.27
CA ILE A 54 -5.20 -10.69 -0.35
C ILE A 54 -6.06 -11.41 -1.38
N ILE A 55 -5.63 -11.44 -2.64
CA ILE A 55 -6.39 -12.12 -3.69
C ILE A 55 -6.27 -13.62 -3.49
N LYS A 56 -7.39 -14.26 -3.19
CA LYS A 56 -7.50 -15.72 -3.08
C LYS A 56 -7.69 -16.37 -4.44
N LYS A 57 -8.46 -15.73 -5.32
CA LYS A 57 -8.78 -16.19 -6.67
C LYS A 57 -9.28 -15.01 -7.51
N GLY A 58 -9.06 -15.06 -8.83
CA GLY A 58 -9.50 -14.02 -9.75
C GLY A 58 -8.42 -13.00 -10.01
N LYS A 59 -8.78 -11.93 -10.73
CA LYS A 59 -7.90 -10.83 -11.11
C LYS A 59 -8.50 -9.49 -10.75
N ALA A 60 -7.66 -8.60 -10.29
CA ALA A 60 -7.97 -7.19 -10.09
C ALA A 60 -6.91 -6.32 -10.77
N GLU A 61 -7.24 -5.08 -11.00
CA GLU A 61 -6.33 -4.06 -11.52
C GLU A 61 -6.28 -2.92 -10.51
N ARG A 62 -5.08 -2.57 -10.11
CA ARG A 62 -4.85 -1.32 -9.39
C ARG A 62 -4.31 -0.28 -10.34
N PHE A 63 -4.78 0.95 -10.20
CA PHE A 63 -4.41 2.03 -11.09
C PHE A 63 -4.33 3.36 -10.35
N PHE A 64 -3.57 4.27 -10.94
CA PHE A 64 -3.42 5.64 -10.50
C PHE A 64 -4.01 6.57 -11.56
N THR A 65 -4.84 7.50 -11.12
CA THR A 65 -5.41 8.54 -11.99
C THR A 65 -4.69 9.86 -11.71
N ALA A 66 -4.04 10.42 -12.74
CA ALA A 66 -3.36 11.70 -12.65
C ALA A 66 -4.37 12.87 -12.63
N THR A 67 -3.88 14.06 -12.26
CA THR A 67 -4.63 15.30 -12.35
C THR A 67 -5.08 15.51 -13.81
N GLY A 68 -6.38 15.52 -14.06
CA GLY A 68 -6.95 15.55 -15.42
C GLY A 68 -7.71 14.26 -15.80
N GLY A 69 -7.76 13.26 -14.93
CA GLY A 69 -8.60 12.07 -15.08
C GLY A 69 -8.04 10.96 -15.96
N GLN A 70 -6.79 11.09 -16.44
CA GLN A 70 -6.12 10.03 -17.20
C GLN A 70 -5.51 8.98 -16.29
N GLU A 71 -5.69 7.71 -16.62
CA GLU A 71 -4.97 6.61 -15.94
C GLU A 71 -3.50 6.66 -16.35
N ALA A 72 -2.64 7.09 -15.40
CA ALA A 72 -1.19 7.24 -15.62
C ALA A 72 -0.40 5.98 -15.28
N PHE A 73 -1.01 5.02 -14.61
CA PHE A 73 -0.42 3.75 -14.21
C PHE A 73 -1.50 2.71 -14.01
N SER A 74 -1.22 1.48 -14.43
CA SER A 74 -2.07 0.34 -14.18
C SER A 74 -1.22 -0.91 -14.00
N GLU A 75 -1.62 -1.79 -13.09
CA GLU A 75 -0.97 -3.06 -12.81
C GLU A 75 -2.00 -4.11 -12.45
N PHE A 76 -1.89 -5.29 -13.04
CA PHE A 76 -2.75 -6.42 -12.71
C PHE A 76 -2.26 -7.15 -11.47
N LEU A 77 -3.20 -7.51 -10.63
CA LEU A 77 -3.01 -8.31 -9.43
C LEU A 77 -3.71 -9.66 -9.62
N GLY A 78 -3.02 -10.72 -9.24
CA GLY A 78 -3.52 -12.09 -9.30
C GLY A 78 -3.53 -12.78 -7.94
N GLU A 79 -3.72 -14.11 -7.95
CA GLU A 79 -3.72 -14.93 -6.73
C GLU A 79 -2.45 -14.71 -5.89
N LYS A 80 -2.63 -14.52 -4.58
CA LYS A 80 -1.62 -14.22 -3.56
C LYS A 80 -1.10 -12.78 -3.55
N ASP A 81 -1.49 -11.94 -4.50
CA ASP A 81 -1.14 -10.52 -4.42
C ASP A 81 -1.91 -9.80 -3.31
N ILE A 82 -1.26 -8.78 -2.77
CA ILE A 82 -1.75 -8.00 -1.63
C ILE A 82 -2.06 -6.57 -2.08
N TYR A 83 -3.19 -6.05 -1.60
CA TYR A 83 -3.59 -4.66 -1.77
C TYR A 83 -3.90 -3.98 -0.44
N GLY A 84 -3.54 -2.72 -0.32
CA GLY A 84 -3.88 -1.85 0.82
C GLY A 84 -2.76 -1.65 1.84
N GLY A 85 -1.73 -2.52 1.87
CA GLY A 85 -0.68 -2.43 2.88
C GLY A 85 0.01 -1.07 2.96
N GLY A 86 0.37 -0.48 1.81
CA GLY A 86 0.98 0.85 1.78
C GLY A 86 0.02 1.96 2.19
N SER A 87 -1.25 1.86 1.85
CA SER A 87 -2.28 2.84 2.26
C SER A 87 -2.47 2.82 3.77
N ILE A 88 -2.55 1.63 4.37
CA ILE A 88 -2.72 1.45 5.81
C ILE A 88 -1.48 1.94 6.57
N LEU A 89 -0.29 1.61 6.08
CA LEU A 89 0.97 1.89 6.78
C LEU A 89 1.39 3.36 6.67
N PHE A 90 1.19 4.01 5.50
CA PHE A 90 1.78 5.32 5.20
C PHE A 90 0.77 6.45 4.95
N ASN A 91 -0.51 6.18 4.82
CA ASN A 91 -1.49 7.18 4.37
C ASN A 91 -2.77 7.18 5.21
N GLU A 92 -2.66 6.93 6.50
CA GLU A 92 -3.79 6.95 7.44
C GLU A 92 -5.03 6.16 6.93
N THR A 93 -4.76 5.02 6.28
CA THR A 93 -5.74 4.13 5.65
C THR A 93 -6.41 4.63 4.37
N VAL A 94 -6.23 5.88 3.95
CA VAL A 94 -6.79 6.37 2.68
C VAL A 94 -6.10 5.70 1.50
N SER A 95 -6.87 5.21 0.55
CA SER A 95 -6.37 4.45 -0.60
C SER A 95 -5.41 5.28 -1.47
N LEU A 96 -4.18 4.79 -1.62
CA LEU A 96 -3.16 5.40 -2.47
C LEU A 96 -3.39 5.16 -3.97
N LEU A 97 -4.16 4.12 -4.31
CA LEU A 97 -4.47 3.71 -5.67
C LEU A 97 -5.94 3.29 -5.75
N SER A 98 -6.52 3.39 -6.91
CA SER A 98 -7.81 2.76 -7.19
C SER A 98 -7.62 1.25 -7.40
N LEU A 99 -8.65 0.45 -7.10
CA LEU A 99 -8.70 -0.99 -7.35
C LEU A 99 -10.02 -1.35 -8.00
N ARG A 100 -9.97 -2.04 -9.14
CA ARG A 100 -11.15 -2.66 -9.79
C ARG A 100 -10.91 -4.14 -10.03
N THR A 101 -11.96 -4.93 -9.96
CA THR A 101 -11.92 -6.34 -10.39
C THR A 101 -12.03 -6.41 -11.90
N ILE A 102 -11.21 -7.26 -12.54
CA ILE A 102 -11.28 -7.53 -14.00
C ILE A 102 -12.19 -8.71 -14.27
N GLU A 103 -12.17 -9.67 -13.37
CA GLU A 103 -13.06 -10.83 -13.36
C GLU A 103 -13.62 -11.04 -11.96
N SER A 104 -14.57 -11.94 -11.79
CA SER A 104 -15.06 -12.29 -10.45
C SER A 104 -13.92 -12.74 -9.57
N ALA A 105 -13.74 -12.06 -8.47
CA ALA A 105 -12.62 -12.26 -7.57
C ALA A 105 -13.07 -12.56 -6.14
N GLN A 106 -12.29 -13.39 -5.45
CA GLN A 106 -12.46 -13.70 -4.04
C GLN A 106 -11.22 -13.24 -3.28
N PHE A 107 -11.44 -12.48 -2.22
CA PHE A 107 -10.39 -11.92 -1.37
C PHE A 107 -10.44 -12.55 0.02
N TYR A 108 -9.28 -12.72 0.63
CA TYR A 108 -9.16 -12.73 2.07
C TYR A 108 -8.91 -11.32 2.57
N THR A 109 -9.57 -10.93 3.65
CA THR A 109 -9.38 -9.61 4.27
C THR A 109 -8.87 -9.77 5.69
N LEU A 110 -7.87 -8.98 6.05
CA LEU A 110 -7.28 -8.90 7.37
C LEU A 110 -7.46 -7.49 7.92
N HIS A 111 -8.07 -7.37 9.10
CA HIS A 111 -8.29 -6.07 9.72
C HIS A 111 -6.96 -5.31 9.92
N LYS A 112 -6.98 -3.99 9.67
CA LYS A 112 -5.81 -3.12 9.72
C LYS A 112 -5.04 -3.20 11.03
N ASP A 113 -5.74 -3.33 12.18
CA ASP A 113 -5.08 -3.40 13.48
C ASP A 113 -4.20 -4.65 13.59
N VAL A 114 -4.68 -5.80 13.12
CA VAL A 114 -3.90 -7.04 13.10
C VAL A 114 -2.72 -6.93 12.13
N PHE A 115 -2.91 -6.27 10.98
CA PHE A 115 -1.84 -6.03 10.02
C PHE A 115 -0.75 -5.12 10.61
N LEU A 116 -1.15 -4.04 11.29
CA LEU A 116 -0.21 -3.12 11.95
C LEU A 116 0.56 -3.80 13.09
N GLU A 117 -0.12 -4.63 13.92
CA GLU A 117 0.54 -5.48 14.92
C GLU A 117 1.63 -6.36 14.29
N LEU A 118 1.37 -6.96 13.12
CA LEU A 118 2.37 -7.76 12.42
C LEU A 118 3.56 -6.93 11.94
N CYS A 119 3.32 -5.71 11.44
CA CYS A 119 4.38 -4.80 11.03
C CYS A 119 5.24 -4.35 12.21
N GLU A 120 4.66 -4.15 13.39
CA GLU A 120 5.37 -3.79 14.62
C GLU A 120 6.19 -4.96 15.19
N GLU A 121 5.62 -6.16 15.19
CA GLU A 121 6.21 -7.34 15.83
C GLU A 121 7.28 -8.02 14.95
N TYR A 122 7.13 -7.98 13.61
CA TYR A 122 7.98 -8.72 12.67
C TYR A 122 8.68 -7.79 11.68
N ALA A 123 9.95 -7.49 11.92
CA ALA A 123 10.73 -6.55 11.10
C ALA A 123 10.83 -6.97 9.63
N GLU A 124 11.01 -8.27 9.33
CA GLU A 124 11.06 -8.76 7.94
C GLU A 124 9.72 -8.58 7.21
N PHE A 125 8.61 -8.82 7.92
CA PHE A 125 7.27 -8.60 7.38
C PHE A 125 7.07 -7.13 7.03
N ASN A 126 7.41 -6.23 7.96
CA ASN A 126 7.33 -4.79 7.75
C ASN A 126 8.23 -4.34 6.59
N GLN A 127 9.49 -4.78 6.58
CA GLN A 127 10.45 -4.41 5.54
C GLN A 127 9.95 -4.78 4.14
N TYR A 128 9.38 -5.98 3.99
CA TYR A 128 8.80 -6.39 2.71
C TYR A 128 7.66 -5.45 2.25
N ILE A 129 6.78 -5.03 3.16
CA ILE A 129 5.69 -4.10 2.82
C ILE A 129 6.27 -2.75 2.39
N VAL A 130 7.24 -2.23 3.14
CA VAL A 130 7.95 -0.97 2.82
C VAL A 130 8.63 -1.06 1.46
N ASP A 131 9.44 -2.09 1.24
CA ASP A 131 10.17 -2.30 -0.03
C ASP A 131 9.23 -2.48 -1.21
N SER A 132 8.16 -3.23 -1.03
CA SER A 132 7.12 -3.39 -2.06
C SER A 132 6.48 -2.06 -2.45
N CYS A 133 6.31 -1.14 -1.50
CA CYS A 133 5.78 0.19 -1.78
C CYS A 133 6.81 1.08 -2.49
N ILE A 134 8.08 1.00 -2.10
CA ILE A 134 9.18 1.75 -2.71
C ILE A 134 9.43 1.28 -4.13
N GLN A 135 9.62 -0.03 -4.36
CA GLN A 135 9.86 -0.60 -5.67
C GLN A 135 8.74 -0.29 -6.66
N ARG A 136 7.50 -0.32 -6.19
CA ARG A 136 6.34 0.03 -7.00
C ARG A 136 6.27 1.51 -7.34
N ARG A 137 6.77 2.40 -6.48
CA ARG A 137 6.93 3.83 -6.80
C ARG A 137 7.98 4.04 -7.88
N ILE A 138 9.09 3.30 -7.83
CA ILE A 138 10.15 3.34 -8.83
C ILE A 138 9.62 2.92 -10.21
N ASN A 139 8.93 1.79 -10.29
CA ASN A 139 8.38 1.29 -11.54
C ASN A 139 7.28 2.19 -12.15
N LYS A 140 6.52 2.94 -11.33
CA LYS A 140 5.53 3.90 -11.82
C LYS A 140 6.12 4.97 -12.73
N ASN A 141 7.31 5.46 -12.42
CA ASN A 141 7.92 6.55 -13.17
C ASN A 141 8.54 6.10 -14.48
N SER A 142 8.76 4.78 -14.65
CA SER A 142 9.27 4.21 -15.89
C SER A 142 8.21 4.09 -17.00
N ILE A 143 6.92 4.18 -16.66
CA ILE A 143 5.83 3.87 -17.61
C ILE A 143 5.20 5.14 -18.22
N THR A 144 5.45 6.33 -17.68
CA THR A 144 4.79 7.56 -18.14
C THR A 144 5.37 8.19 -19.40
N HIS A 145 6.39 7.62 -20.02
CA HIS A 145 6.93 8.07 -21.31
C HIS A 145 7.07 6.89 -22.28
N GLY A 146 5.96 6.60 -22.98
CA GLY A 146 6.02 5.83 -24.22
C GLY A 146 6.55 6.71 -25.33
N GLU A 147 7.89 6.76 -25.53
CA GLU A 147 8.54 7.05 -26.78
C GLU A 147 9.72 6.10 -26.92
N GLU A 148 9.79 5.49 -28.10
CA GLU A 148 10.76 4.49 -28.49
C GLU A 148 12.20 5.05 -28.45
N GLY A 149 13.12 4.31 -27.85
CA GLY A 149 14.54 4.42 -28.16
C GLY A 149 15.47 4.80 -27.01
N SER A 150 16.24 3.81 -26.63
CA SER A 150 17.60 3.85 -26.08
C SER A 150 17.84 4.20 -24.61
N SER A 151 18.56 3.26 -24.01
CA SER A 151 19.51 3.34 -22.89
C SER A 151 18.99 3.55 -21.46
N SER A 152 19.31 2.54 -20.68
CA SER A 152 18.93 2.22 -19.29
C SER A 152 19.57 3.09 -18.18
N GLU A 153 19.99 4.33 -18.44
CA GLU A 153 20.79 5.10 -17.48
C GLU A 153 20.13 6.39 -16.93
N ASN A 154 18.89 6.73 -17.37
CA ASN A 154 18.32 8.05 -17.01
C ASN A 154 17.06 8.00 -16.11
N HIS A 155 16.70 6.86 -15.52
CA HIS A 155 15.45 6.75 -14.78
C HIS A 155 15.50 7.26 -13.32
N GLU A 156 16.67 7.39 -12.71
CA GLU A 156 16.82 7.87 -11.33
C GLU A 156 16.52 9.37 -11.16
N PHE A 157 16.65 10.18 -12.19
CA PHE A 157 16.53 11.64 -12.11
C PHE A 157 15.12 12.19 -12.36
N GLN A 158 14.18 11.41 -12.85
CA GLN A 158 12.81 11.89 -13.12
C GLN A 158 11.99 12.15 -11.85
N TYR A 159 12.36 11.54 -10.72
CA TYR A 159 11.74 11.84 -9.41
C TYR A 159 12.02 13.25 -8.94
N LEU A 160 13.19 13.78 -9.25
CA LEU A 160 13.63 15.10 -8.81
C LEU A 160 12.94 16.25 -9.55
N ASN A 161 12.28 15.95 -10.68
CA ASN A 161 11.58 16.94 -11.49
C ASN A 161 10.06 16.98 -11.25
N GLN A 162 9.53 16.17 -10.33
CA GLN A 162 8.12 16.24 -9.95
C GLN A 162 7.90 17.39 -8.95
N PRO A 163 6.80 18.17 -9.09
CA PRO A 163 6.46 19.17 -8.09
C PRO A 163 6.34 18.52 -6.71
N ILE A 164 6.97 19.11 -5.71
CA ILE A 164 6.99 18.60 -4.33
C ILE A 164 5.58 18.47 -3.73
N GLU A 165 4.65 19.28 -4.23
CA GLU A 165 3.22 19.24 -3.88
C GLU A 165 2.55 17.89 -4.14
N ASN A 166 3.11 17.06 -5.05
CA ASN A 166 2.64 15.70 -5.30
C ASN A 166 3.04 14.71 -4.20
N PHE A 167 3.96 15.11 -3.34
CA PHE A 167 4.52 14.29 -2.25
C PHE A 167 4.18 14.86 -0.87
N CYS A 168 3.73 16.10 -0.79
CA CYS A 168 3.36 16.74 0.45
C CYS A 168 1.91 16.44 0.82
N SER A 169 1.68 16.10 2.08
CA SER A 169 0.33 16.05 2.63
C SER A 169 -0.26 17.47 2.58
N LYS A 170 -1.52 17.61 2.17
CA LYS A 170 -2.23 18.90 2.15
C LYS A 170 -2.38 19.52 3.54
N ASN A 171 -2.14 18.74 4.60
CA ASN A 171 -2.17 19.18 5.99
C ASN A 171 -0.73 19.36 6.51
N THR A 172 -0.01 20.33 5.98
CA THR A 172 1.27 20.75 6.55
C THR A 172 1.04 21.44 7.89
N VAL A 173 1.68 20.94 8.93
CA VAL A 173 1.76 21.62 10.23
C VAL A 173 3.08 22.37 10.26
N SER A 174 3.02 23.69 10.32
CA SER A 174 4.17 24.57 10.49
C SER A 174 4.30 24.96 11.96
N CYS A 175 5.52 25.17 12.41
CA CYS A 175 5.81 25.78 13.70
C CYS A 175 6.74 26.98 13.48
N ASP A 176 6.69 27.95 14.40
CA ASP A 176 7.59 29.10 14.37
C ASP A 176 9.04 28.65 14.59
N ALA A 177 9.99 29.34 13.94
CA ALA A 177 11.42 29.02 14.06
C ALA A 177 11.94 29.12 15.51
N ASP A 178 11.26 29.91 16.35
CA ASP A 178 11.61 30.14 17.77
C ASP A 178 10.95 29.10 18.70
N MET A 179 10.18 28.17 18.16
CA MET A 179 9.52 27.16 18.98
C MET A 179 10.55 26.20 19.57
N SER A 180 10.47 25.96 20.89
CA SER A 180 11.39 25.01 21.53
C SER A 180 11.18 23.57 21.01
N ILE A 181 12.27 22.79 20.94
CA ILE A 181 12.26 21.38 20.51
C ILE A 181 11.20 20.56 21.27
N GLN A 182 11.02 20.81 22.58
CA GLN A 182 10.00 20.14 23.38
C GLN A 182 8.58 20.44 22.90
N LYS A 183 8.28 21.71 22.61
CA LYS A 183 6.96 22.11 22.10
C LYS A 183 6.71 21.55 20.70
N SER A 184 7.71 21.55 19.84
CA SER A 184 7.63 20.96 18.51
C SER A 184 7.38 19.46 18.58
N ALA A 185 8.07 18.72 19.46
CA ALA A 185 7.86 17.29 19.66
C ALA A 185 6.45 16.97 20.18
N VAL A 186 5.92 17.76 21.09
CA VAL A 186 4.52 17.61 21.58
C VAL A 186 3.53 17.85 20.44
N LEU A 187 3.73 18.91 19.63
CA LEU A 187 2.88 19.22 18.49
C LEU A 187 2.88 18.07 17.45
N MET A 188 4.05 17.49 17.18
CA MET A 188 4.21 16.36 16.27
C MET A 188 3.49 15.11 16.79
N THR A 189 3.62 14.81 18.08
CA THR A 189 2.96 13.68 18.73
C THR A 189 1.44 13.84 18.69
N GLN A 190 0.93 15.04 18.99
CA GLN A 190 -0.50 15.35 18.95
C GLN A 190 -1.10 15.24 17.54
N LYS A 191 -0.32 15.58 16.51
CA LYS A 191 -0.72 15.52 15.11
C LYS A 191 -0.36 14.21 14.43
N LYS A 192 0.18 13.21 15.18
CA LYS A 192 0.66 11.90 14.67
C LYS A 192 1.58 12.04 13.44
N MET A 193 2.45 13.01 13.47
CA MET A 193 3.39 13.28 12.37
C MET A 193 4.74 12.59 12.64
N TRP A 194 5.30 11.97 11.60
CA TRP A 194 6.66 11.44 11.61
C TRP A 194 7.60 12.44 10.90
N LEU A 195 8.76 12.69 11.49
CA LEU A 195 9.82 13.48 10.85
C LEU A 195 10.49 12.66 9.75
N CYS A 196 10.42 13.14 8.52
CA CYS A 196 11.42 12.78 7.52
C CYS A 196 12.61 13.73 7.71
N PHE A 197 13.73 13.23 8.24
CA PHE A 197 15.00 13.93 8.17
C PHE A 197 15.50 13.86 6.73
N GLY A 198 15.69 15.01 6.12
CA GLY A 198 16.44 15.17 4.87
C GLY A 198 17.94 15.14 5.14
#